data_52a762ebbbb5d9193d386c82dc857bef
#
_entry.id   52a762ebbbb5d9193d386c82dc857bef
#
_cell.length_a   1.000
_cell.length_b   1.000
_cell.length_c   1.000
_cell.angle_alpha   90.00
_cell.angle_beta   90.00
_cell.angle_gamma   90.00
#
_symmetry.space_group_name_H-M   'P 1'
#
loop_
_entity.id
_entity.type
_entity.pdbx_description
1 polymer ?
#
loop_
_entity_poly.entity_id
_entity_poly.type
_entity_poly.pdbx_seq_one_letter_code
_entity_poly.pdbx_strand_id
1 'polypeptide(L)'
;DSRLDYERCLIRGYAVEESEEHAKAILRIGKKILDEKPEERLVKECTSYMASAAETARDWDMALEMYTDMLEWEEESKKEDIYQKLVKIQGEKGLKDQALEICRKGAEELKDSKQLRILYMRMQCSDSDISREICAQTVKEYLNQIPEIKEETEFQKLAQEYGIVMEGENVWVGR
;
A
#
# COMPACT_ATOMS: atom_id res chain seq x y z
N ASP A 1 4.35 21.26 25.71
CA ASP A 1 3.21 21.01 26.57
C ASP A 1 3.34 19.63 27.23
N SER A 2 3.42 19.60 28.55
CA SER A 2 3.62 18.37 29.32
C SER A 2 2.49 17.34 29.14
N ARG A 3 1.27 17.79 28.87
CA ARG A 3 0.14 16.90 28.58
C ARG A 3 0.34 16.18 27.25
N LEU A 4 0.73 16.88 26.20
CA LEU A 4 1.01 16.28 24.90
C LEU A 4 2.19 15.31 24.98
N ASP A 5 3.21 15.62 25.74
CA ASP A 5 4.35 14.72 25.97
C ASP A 5 3.91 13.44 26.68
N TYR A 6 3.04 13.55 27.66
CA TYR A 6 2.47 12.41 28.37
C TYR A 6 1.63 11.54 27.43
N GLU A 7 0.73 12.15 26.65
CA GLU A 7 -0.12 11.45 25.69
C GLU A 7 0.71 10.75 24.62
N ARG A 8 1.79 11.38 24.15
CA ARG A 8 2.73 10.76 23.21
C ARG A 8 3.41 9.53 23.83
N CYS A 9 3.80 9.62 25.08
CA CYS A 9 4.39 8.48 25.79
C CYS A 9 3.40 7.33 25.95
N LEU A 10 2.12 7.62 26.20
CA LEU A 10 1.07 6.60 26.27
C LEU A 10 0.92 5.87 24.93
N ILE A 11 0.89 6.61 23.82
CA ILE A 11 0.80 6.00 22.48
C ILE A 11 1.98 5.07 22.24
N ARG A 12 3.18 5.50 22.54
CA ARG A 12 4.38 4.68 22.37
C ARG A 12 4.32 3.42 23.23
N GLY A 13 3.84 3.55 24.46
CA GLY A 13 3.69 2.42 25.37
C GLY A 13 2.67 1.41 24.88
N TYR A 14 1.52 1.85 24.42
CA TYR A 14 0.49 0.96 23.86
C TYR A 14 0.95 0.31 22.55
N ALA A 15 1.79 0.96 21.76
CA ALA A 15 2.29 0.41 20.51
C ALA A 15 3.29 -0.73 20.68
N VAL A 16 3.90 -0.89 21.84
CA VAL A 16 4.87 -1.96 22.13
C VAL A 16 4.21 -3.33 22.06
N GLU A 17 2.95 -3.44 22.46
CA GLU A 17 2.20 -4.69 22.44
C GLU A 17 0.96 -4.52 21.56
N GLU A 18 0.91 -5.25 20.44
CA GLU A 18 -0.22 -5.20 19.55
C GLU A 18 -1.41 -5.94 20.12
N SER A 19 -2.49 -5.19 20.40
CA SER A 19 -3.78 -5.73 20.77
C SER A 19 -4.87 -4.79 20.28
N GLU A 20 -6.08 -5.31 20.12
CA GLU A 20 -7.22 -4.48 19.72
C GLU A 20 -7.52 -3.38 20.72
N GLU A 21 -7.40 -3.68 22.02
CA GLU A 21 -7.61 -2.70 23.09
C GLU A 21 -6.57 -1.58 23.03
N HIS A 22 -5.30 -1.93 22.87
CA HIS A 22 -4.23 -0.95 22.73
C HIS A 22 -4.40 -0.11 21.45
N ALA A 23 -4.80 -0.74 20.34
CA ALA A 23 -5.09 -0.04 19.09
C ALA A 23 -6.19 1.01 19.28
N LYS A 24 -7.29 0.64 19.92
CA LYS A 24 -8.38 1.58 20.23
C LYS A 24 -7.93 2.72 21.12
N ALA A 25 -7.08 2.44 22.11
CA ALA A 25 -6.51 3.47 22.98
C ALA A 25 -5.63 4.44 22.18
N ILE A 26 -4.79 3.94 21.28
CA ILE A 26 -3.95 4.76 20.39
C ILE A 26 -4.81 5.68 19.53
N LEU A 27 -5.87 5.16 18.93
CA LEU A 27 -6.77 5.96 18.09
C LEU A 27 -7.46 7.06 18.89
N ARG A 28 -7.93 6.74 20.08
CA ARG A 28 -8.59 7.71 20.96
C ARG A 28 -7.63 8.83 21.37
N ILE A 29 -6.46 8.47 21.86
CA ILE A 29 -5.44 9.44 22.33
C ILE A 29 -4.90 10.24 21.14
N GLY A 30 -4.65 9.57 20.02
CA GLY A 30 -4.14 10.19 18.80
C GLY A 30 -5.08 11.27 18.27
N LYS A 31 -6.38 11.01 18.26
CA LYS A 31 -7.38 12.00 17.84
C LYS A 31 -7.32 13.26 18.72
N LYS A 32 -7.19 13.08 20.01
CA LYS A 32 -7.04 14.22 20.94
C LYS A 32 -5.79 15.03 20.64
N ILE A 33 -4.68 14.36 20.39
CA ILE A 33 -3.41 15.04 20.06
C ILE A 33 -3.57 15.85 18.78
N LEU A 34 -4.12 15.25 17.72
CA LEU A 34 -4.29 15.91 16.42
C LEU A 34 -5.25 17.10 16.49
N ASP A 35 -6.30 17.01 17.32
CA ASP A 35 -7.26 18.10 17.51
C ASP A 35 -6.62 19.36 18.13
N GLU A 36 -5.55 19.20 18.88
CA GLU A 36 -4.78 20.30 19.45
C GLU A 36 -3.90 21.02 18.41
N LYS A 37 -3.85 20.51 17.19
CA LYS A 37 -3.01 21.03 16.10
C LYS A 37 -1.56 21.23 16.53
N PRO A 38 -0.88 20.15 16.98
CA PRO A 38 0.48 20.22 17.47
C PRO A 38 1.48 20.52 16.35
N GLU A 39 2.76 20.64 16.71
CA GLU A 39 3.83 20.79 15.74
C GLU A 39 3.87 19.63 14.74
N GLU A 40 4.38 19.91 13.54
CA GLU A 40 4.42 18.96 12.43
C GLU A 40 5.03 17.62 12.79
N ARG A 41 6.14 17.63 13.54
CA ARG A 41 6.81 16.40 13.96
C ARG A 41 5.89 15.48 14.76
N LEU A 42 5.12 16.04 15.67
CA LEU A 42 4.17 15.28 16.49
C LEU A 42 2.98 14.79 15.67
N VAL A 43 2.51 15.58 14.71
CA VAL A 43 1.47 15.16 13.77
C VAL A 43 1.92 13.92 13.00
N LYS A 44 3.13 13.95 12.45
CA LYS A 44 3.69 12.81 11.68
C LYS A 44 3.83 11.56 12.53
N GLU A 45 4.39 11.69 13.73
CA GLU A 45 4.55 10.57 14.66
C GLU A 45 3.19 9.96 15.03
N CYS A 46 2.25 10.81 15.42
CA CYS A 46 0.90 10.41 15.82
C CYS A 46 0.16 9.71 14.67
N THR A 47 0.22 10.26 13.48
CA THR A 47 -0.41 9.68 12.28
C THR A 47 0.13 8.30 11.99
N SER A 48 1.43 8.09 12.11
CA SER A 48 2.07 6.80 11.89
C SER A 48 1.55 5.73 12.87
N TYR A 49 1.49 6.04 14.16
CA TYR A 49 0.94 5.12 15.16
C TYR A 49 -0.55 4.85 14.93
N MET A 50 -1.32 5.87 14.59
CA MET A 50 -2.75 5.72 14.32
C MET A 50 -3.03 4.86 13.09
N ALA A 51 -2.21 5.00 12.03
CA ALA A 51 -2.35 4.17 10.84
C ALA A 51 -2.23 2.68 11.18
N SER A 52 -1.19 2.31 11.91
CA SER A 52 -0.96 0.92 12.33
C SER A 52 -2.06 0.44 13.30
N ALA A 53 -2.46 1.28 14.25
CA ALA A 53 -3.52 0.96 15.20
C ALA A 53 -4.87 0.76 14.49
N ALA A 54 -5.17 1.58 13.50
CA ALA A 54 -6.40 1.46 12.72
C ALA A 54 -6.47 0.13 11.98
N GLU A 55 -5.35 -0.34 11.42
CA GLU A 55 -5.29 -1.68 10.82
C GLU A 55 -5.62 -2.77 11.84
N THR A 56 -4.99 -2.71 13.01
CA THR A 56 -5.21 -3.70 14.08
C THR A 56 -6.67 -3.70 14.55
N ALA A 57 -7.25 -2.52 14.69
CA ALA A 57 -8.66 -2.35 15.11
C ALA A 57 -9.65 -2.58 13.95
N ARG A 58 -9.18 -2.80 12.75
CA ARG A 58 -9.98 -2.92 11.52
C ARG A 58 -10.86 -1.70 11.25
N ASP A 59 -10.39 -0.55 11.68
CA ASP A 59 -10.98 0.74 11.33
C ASP A 59 -10.39 1.17 9.98
N TRP A 60 -10.96 0.60 8.92
CA TRP A 60 -10.42 0.73 7.56
C TRP A 60 -10.45 2.16 7.05
N ASP A 61 -11.48 2.91 7.38
CA ASP A 61 -11.58 4.31 6.94
C ASP A 61 -10.49 5.17 7.59
N MET A 62 -10.25 4.98 8.88
CA MET A 62 -9.17 5.66 9.60
C MET A 62 -7.80 5.24 9.06
N ALA A 63 -7.61 3.94 8.80
CA ALA A 63 -6.35 3.43 8.24
C ALA A 63 -6.07 4.05 6.87
N LEU A 64 -7.06 4.11 5.99
CA LEU A 64 -6.92 4.74 4.67
C LEU A 64 -6.55 6.22 4.79
N GLU A 65 -7.22 6.96 5.68
CA GLU A 65 -6.94 8.38 5.90
C GLU A 65 -5.50 8.60 6.37
N MET A 66 -5.08 7.85 7.40
CA MET A 66 -3.76 8.02 8.00
C MET A 66 -2.64 7.61 7.05
N TYR A 67 -2.77 6.49 6.35
CA TYR A 67 -1.77 6.07 5.36
C TYR A 67 -1.72 7.02 4.17
N THR A 68 -2.85 7.54 3.71
CA THR A 68 -2.88 8.53 2.63
C THR A 68 -2.15 9.80 3.04
N ASP A 69 -2.37 10.27 4.26
CA ASP A 69 -1.65 11.44 4.79
C ASP A 69 -0.13 11.19 4.83
N MET A 70 0.29 9.98 5.21
CA MET A 70 1.71 9.63 5.28
C MET A 70 2.41 9.71 3.91
N LEU A 71 1.70 9.49 2.81
CA LEU A 71 2.27 9.61 1.47
C LEU A 71 2.79 11.03 1.17
N GLU A 72 2.26 12.04 1.86
CA GLU A 72 2.67 13.43 1.66
C GLU A 72 4.09 13.74 2.17
N TRP A 73 4.59 12.96 3.13
CA TRP A 73 5.89 13.25 3.75
C TRP A 73 6.87 12.08 3.84
N GLU A 74 6.44 10.85 3.57
CA GLU A 74 7.33 9.70 3.70
C GLU A 74 8.30 9.57 2.53
N GLU A 75 9.45 8.93 2.79
CA GLU A 75 10.46 8.62 1.78
C GLU A 75 9.95 7.53 0.83
N GLU A 76 10.48 7.50 -0.39
CA GLU A 76 10.08 6.53 -1.41
C GLU A 76 10.16 5.07 -0.94
N SER A 77 11.21 4.74 -0.15
CA SER A 77 11.36 3.38 0.40
C SER A 77 10.19 2.97 1.31
N LYS A 78 9.59 3.92 2.00
CA LYS A 78 8.41 3.68 2.86
C LYS A 78 7.09 3.79 2.11
N LYS A 79 7.05 4.61 1.06
CA LYS A 79 5.85 4.76 0.23
C LYS A 79 5.42 3.46 -0.42
N GLU A 80 6.37 2.63 -0.84
CA GLU A 80 6.06 1.32 -1.41
C GLU A 80 5.21 0.47 -0.46
N ASP A 81 5.63 0.36 0.80
CA ASP A 81 4.87 -0.36 1.83
C ASP A 81 3.50 0.28 2.07
N ILE A 82 3.43 1.60 2.10
CA ILE A 82 2.18 2.33 2.32
C ILE A 82 1.19 2.04 1.19
N TYR A 83 1.63 2.08 -0.06
CA TYR A 83 0.78 1.73 -1.20
C TYR A 83 0.27 0.29 -1.12
N GLN A 84 1.13 -0.65 -0.72
CA GLN A 84 0.71 -2.05 -0.53
C GLN A 84 -0.36 -2.17 0.56
N LYS A 85 -0.21 -1.44 1.65
CA LYS A 85 -1.20 -1.41 2.74
C LYS A 85 -2.53 -0.80 2.28
N LEU A 86 -2.48 0.30 1.54
CA LEU A 86 -3.68 0.93 0.99
C LEU A 86 -4.43 -0.02 0.04
N VAL A 87 -3.70 -0.73 -0.82
CA VAL A 87 -4.29 -1.75 -1.71
C VAL A 87 -4.97 -2.85 -0.90
N LYS A 88 -4.28 -3.38 0.10
CA LYS A 88 -4.82 -4.44 0.97
C LYS A 88 -6.09 -3.98 1.70
N ILE A 89 -6.07 -2.78 2.25
CA ILE A 89 -7.22 -2.23 3.00
C ILE A 89 -8.42 -2.04 2.07
N GLN A 90 -8.23 -1.52 0.86
CA GLN A 90 -9.33 -1.40 -0.11
C GLN A 90 -9.89 -2.78 -0.47
N GLY A 91 -9.03 -3.78 -0.59
CA GLY A 91 -9.45 -5.16 -0.79
C GLY A 91 -10.28 -5.70 0.36
N GLU A 92 -9.89 -5.42 1.61
CA GLU A 92 -10.64 -5.81 2.81
C GLU A 92 -12.04 -5.14 2.85
N LYS A 93 -12.16 -3.95 2.29
CA LYS A 93 -13.45 -3.25 2.15
C LYS A 93 -14.29 -3.78 0.97
N GLY A 94 -13.77 -4.71 0.19
CA GLY A 94 -14.44 -5.21 -1.01
C GLY A 94 -14.42 -4.24 -2.18
N LEU A 95 -13.54 -3.24 -2.17
CA LEU A 95 -13.44 -2.19 -3.18
C LEU A 95 -12.30 -2.49 -4.16
N LYS A 96 -12.53 -3.49 -5.00
CA LYS A 96 -11.56 -4.03 -5.95
C LYS A 96 -11.03 -2.99 -6.95
N ASP A 97 -11.92 -2.17 -7.52
CA ASP A 97 -11.55 -1.17 -8.51
C ASP A 97 -10.69 -0.06 -7.89
N GLN A 98 -11.02 0.36 -6.68
CA GLN A 98 -10.25 1.34 -5.91
C GLN A 98 -8.88 0.78 -5.54
N ALA A 99 -8.81 -0.50 -5.15
CA ALA A 99 -7.54 -1.16 -4.85
C ALA A 99 -6.63 -1.18 -6.08
N LEU A 100 -7.17 -1.53 -7.23
CA LEU A 100 -6.44 -1.57 -8.50
C LEU A 100 -5.91 -0.17 -8.88
N GLU A 101 -6.75 0.86 -8.73
CA GLU A 101 -6.39 2.25 -9.06
C GLU A 101 -5.28 2.78 -8.14
N ILE A 102 -5.34 2.50 -6.85
CA ILE A 102 -4.29 2.89 -5.90
C ILE A 102 -2.97 2.21 -6.25
N CYS A 103 -3.02 0.93 -6.60
CA CYS A 103 -1.82 0.18 -7.02
C CYS A 103 -1.21 0.77 -8.30
N ARG A 104 -2.05 1.13 -9.26
CA ARG A 104 -1.62 1.79 -10.49
C ARG A 104 -0.91 3.11 -10.22
N LYS A 105 -1.50 3.95 -9.37
CA LYS A 105 -0.91 5.23 -8.96
C LYS A 105 0.44 5.04 -8.27
N GLY A 106 0.53 4.06 -7.38
CA GLY A 106 1.78 3.75 -6.68
C GLY A 106 2.88 3.32 -7.65
N ALA A 107 2.54 2.47 -8.62
CA ALA A 107 3.50 2.03 -9.64
C ALA A 107 3.96 3.18 -10.53
N GLU A 108 3.07 4.13 -10.85
CA GLU A 108 3.42 5.32 -11.63
C GLU A 108 4.32 6.29 -10.86
N GLU A 109 4.02 6.51 -9.58
CA GLU A 109 4.83 7.39 -8.72
C GLU A 109 6.20 6.79 -8.44
N LEU A 110 6.24 5.52 -8.08
CA LEU A 110 7.46 4.81 -7.70
C LEU A 110 8.02 4.03 -8.89
N LYS A 111 8.72 4.72 -9.74
CA LYS A 111 9.18 4.21 -11.04
C LYS A 111 10.06 2.97 -10.96
N ASP A 112 10.77 2.77 -9.84
CA ASP A 112 11.66 1.62 -9.64
C ASP A 112 11.01 0.49 -8.86
N SER A 113 9.73 0.61 -8.49
CA SER A 113 9.05 -0.40 -7.69
C SER A 113 8.62 -1.60 -8.53
N LYS A 114 9.37 -2.69 -8.39
CA LYS A 114 9.00 -3.99 -8.96
C LYS A 114 7.80 -4.58 -8.22
N GLN A 115 7.74 -4.41 -6.90
CA GLN A 115 6.72 -5.00 -6.04
C GLN A 115 5.31 -4.49 -6.38
N LEU A 116 5.16 -3.17 -6.58
CA LEU A 116 3.87 -2.60 -6.94
C LEU A 116 3.43 -3.03 -8.34
N ARG A 117 4.38 -3.18 -9.26
CA ARG A 117 4.08 -3.66 -10.62
C ARG A 117 3.63 -5.11 -10.62
N ILE A 118 4.30 -5.95 -9.85
CA ILE A 118 3.92 -7.36 -9.71
C ILE A 118 2.54 -7.47 -9.04
N LEU A 119 2.29 -6.67 -8.02
CA LEU A 119 1.00 -6.62 -7.35
C LEU A 119 -0.11 -6.20 -8.32
N TYR A 120 0.11 -5.15 -9.10
CA TYR A 120 -0.85 -4.68 -10.10
C TYR A 120 -1.13 -5.77 -11.15
N MET A 121 -0.09 -6.39 -11.65
CA MET A 121 -0.20 -7.49 -12.61
C MET A 121 -1.02 -8.65 -12.04
N ARG A 122 -0.76 -9.05 -10.79
CA ARG A 122 -1.53 -10.11 -10.13
C ARG A 122 -3.00 -9.75 -10.04
N MET A 123 -3.32 -8.54 -9.63
CA MET A 123 -4.70 -8.07 -9.49
C MET A 123 -5.40 -7.98 -10.84
N GLN A 124 -4.72 -7.45 -11.84
CA GLN A 124 -5.26 -7.30 -13.18
C GLN A 124 -5.50 -8.66 -13.86
N CYS A 125 -4.53 -9.56 -13.79
CA CYS A 125 -4.64 -10.87 -14.41
C CYS A 125 -5.70 -11.76 -13.73
N SER A 126 -5.89 -11.61 -12.43
CA SER A 126 -6.89 -12.38 -11.69
C SER A 126 -8.31 -11.86 -11.88
N ASP A 127 -8.49 -10.68 -12.47
CA ASP A 127 -9.79 -10.09 -12.74
C ASP A 127 -10.36 -10.63 -14.05
N SER A 128 -11.43 -11.44 -13.95
CA SER A 128 -12.08 -12.04 -15.11
C SER A 128 -12.71 -11.02 -16.07
N ASP A 129 -12.94 -9.80 -15.62
CA ASP A 129 -13.50 -8.72 -16.44
C ASP A 129 -12.43 -8.03 -17.29
N ILE A 130 -11.15 -8.32 -17.04
CA ILE A 130 -10.02 -7.74 -17.78
C ILE A 130 -9.47 -8.81 -18.74
N SER A 131 -9.34 -8.45 -20.02
CA SER A 131 -8.82 -9.37 -21.02
C SER A 131 -7.34 -9.68 -20.82
N ARG A 132 -6.92 -10.88 -21.24
CA ARG A 132 -5.51 -11.27 -21.18
C ARG A 132 -4.63 -10.41 -22.08
N GLU A 133 -5.18 -9.88 -23.16
CA GLU A 133 -4.48 -8.97 -24.07
C GLU A 133 -4.10 -7.68 -23.35
N ILE A 134 -4.99 -7.14 -22.51
CA ILE A 134 -4.70 -5.98 -21.67
C ILE A 134 -3.60 -6.31 -20.66
N CYS A 135 -3.66 -7.48 -20.04
CA CYS A 135 -2.62 -7.96 -19.12
C CYS A 135 -1.26 -8.09 -19.83
N ALA A 136 -1.25 -8.61 -21.06
CA ALA A 136 -0.03 -8.71 -21.85
C ALA A 136 0.57 -7.34 -22.18
N GLN A 137 -0.27 -6.34 -22.48
CA GLN A 137 0.19 -4.96 -22.65
C GLN A 137 0.85 -4.39 -21.40
N THR A 138 0.25 -4.64 -20.25
CA THR A 138 0.81 -4.22 -18.95
C THR A 138 2.18 -4.86 -18.72
N VAL A 139 2.31 -6.16 -19.00
CA VAL A 139 3.59 -6.88 -18.88
C VAL A 139 4.63 -6.25 -19.79
N LYS A 140 4.27 -5.94 -21.03
CA LYS A 140 5.16 -5.30 -22.00
C LYS A 140 5.63 -3.92 -21.50
N GLU A 141 4.71 -3.11 -20.99
CA GLU A 141 5.04 -1.79 -20.44
C GLU A 141 6.02 -1.92 -19.26
N TYR A 142 5.79 -2.88 -18.36
CA TYR A 142 6.64 -3.10 -17.20
C TYR A 142 8.04 -3.57 -17.59
N LEU A 143 8.15 -4.44 -18.59
CA LEU A 143 9.43 -4.86 -19.14
C LEU A 143 10.21 -3.69 -19.76
N ASN A 144 9.50 -2.76 -20.40
CA ASN A 144 10.13 -1.55 -20.94
C ASN A 144 10.58 -0.58 -19.86
N GLN A 145 9.79 -0.44 -18.79
CA GLN A 145 10.09 0.46 -17.68
C GLN A 145 11.20 -0.07 -16.77
N ILE A 146 11.14 -1.34 -16.43
CA ILE A 146 12.11 -2.03 -15.55
C ILE A 146 12.48 -3.36 -16.19
N PRO A 147 13.47 -3.42 -17.11
CA PRO A 147 13.85 -4.69 -17.76
C PRO A 147 14.19 -5.82 -16.78
N GLU A 148 14.77 -5.48 -15.63
CA GLU A 148 15.17 -6.44 -14.59
C GLU A 148 13.96 -7.13 -13.92
N ILE A 149 12.75 -6.63 -14.11
CA ILE A 149 11.54 -7.25 -13.53
C ILE A 149 11.34 -8.68 -14.09
N LYS A 150 11.85 -8.94 -15.28
CA LYS A 150 11.82 -10.27 -15.92
C LYS A 150 12.52 -11.33 -15.05
N GLU A 151 13.50 -10.95 -14.25
CA GLU A 151 14.24 -11.86 -13.38
C GLU A 151 13.49 -12.21 -12.11
N GLU A 152 12.44 -11.47 -11.77
CA GLU A 152 11.64 -11.74 -10.57
C GLU A 152 10.81 -13.02 -10.76
N THR A 153 11.01 -13.96 -9.84
CA THR A 153 10.35 -15.27 -9.90
C THR A 153 8.82 -15.13 -9.94
N GLU A 154 8.28 -14.23 -9.14
CA GLU A 154 6.83 -14.03 -9.06
C GLU A 154 6.27 -13.47 -10.37
N PHE A 155 6.99 -12.54 -10.99
CA PHE A 155 6.62 -12.00 -12.30
C PHE A 155 6.57 -13.09 -13.36
N GLN A 156 7.58 -13.97 -13.40
CA GLN A 156 7.65 -15.10 -14.32
C GLN A 156 6.50 -16.08 -14.10
N LYS A 157 6.21 -16.40 -12.84
CA LYS A 157 5.12 -17.33 -12.47
C LYS A 157 3.75 -16.78 -12.89
N LEU A 158 3.50 -15.50 -12.67
CA LEU A 158 2.25 -14.86 -13.06
C LEU A 158 2.08 -14.88 -14.57
N ALA A 159 3.12 -14.53 -15.32
CA ALA A 159 3.05 -14.57 -16.78
C ALA A 159 2.74 -15.99 -17.28
N GLN A 160 3.40 -16.99 -16.72
CA GLN A 160 3.18 -18.40 -17.06
C GLN A 160 1.75 -18.85 -16.72
N GLU A 161 1.27 -18.51 -15.53
CA GLU A 161 -0.06 -18.88 -15.05
C GLU A 161 -1.17 -18.36 -15.96
N TYR A 162 -1.02 -17.14 -16.46
CA TYR A 162 -2.02 -16.49 -17.29
C TYR A 162 -1.75 -16.59 -18.80
N GLY A 163 -0.79 -17.41 -19.18
CA GLY A 163 -0.50 -17.69 -20.59
C GLY A 163 0.12 -16.52 -21.35
N ILE A 164 0.81 -15.64 -20.65
CA ILE A 164 1.50 -14.50 -21.25
C ILE A 164 2.92 -14.95 -21.58
N VAL A 165 3.28 -14.90 -22.85
CA VAL A 165 4.59 -15.31 -23.38
C VAL A 165 5.47 -14.09 -23.55
N MET A 166 6.70 -14.17 -23.05
CA MET A 166 7.71 -13.13 -23.16
C MET A 166 8.91 -13.67 -23.93
N GLU A 167 9.23 -13.08 -25.07
CA GLU A 167 10.37 -13.47 -25.87
C GLU A 167 11.06 -12.22 -26.44
N GLY A 168 12.23 -11.90 -25.89
CA GLY A 168 12.89 -10.63 -26.19
C GLY A 168 12.03 -9.44 -25.79
N GLU A 169 11.74 -8.57 -26.75
CA GLU A 169 10.86 -7.42 -26.56
C GLU A 169 9.39 -7.75 -26.86
N ASN A 170 9.11 -8.97 -27.32
CA ASN A 170 7.77 -9.38 -27.71
C ASN A 170 7.02 -9.99 -26.53
N VAL A 171 5.78 -9.56 -26.34
CA VAL A 171 4.87 -10.07 -25.32
C VAL A 171 3.52 -10.34 -25.98
N TRP A 172 3.00 -11.54 -25.80
CA TRP A 172 1.69 -11.91 -26.36
C TRP A 172 0.98 -12.93 -25.49
N VAL A 173 -0.30 -13.15 -25.78
CA VAL A 173 -1.09 -14.19 -25.10
C VAL A 173 -0.90 -15.50 -25.87
N GLY A 174 -0.41 -16.51 -25.19
CA GLY A 174 -0.25 -17.86 -25.72
C GLY A 174 -1.60 -18.57 -25.88
N ARG A 175 -1.63 -19.56 -26.76
CA ARG A 175 -2.81 -20.41 -26.96
C ARG A 175 -2.83 -21.60 -26.01
#